data_8c31b2beaa512a753b4067cac92726d1
#
_entry.id   8c31b2beaa512a753b4067cac92726d1
#
_cell.length_a   1.000
_cell.length_b   1.000
_cell.length_c   1.000
_cell.angle_alpha   90.00
_cell.angle_beta   90.00
_cell.angle_gamma   90.00
#
_symmetry.space_group_name_H-M   'P 1'
#
loop_
_entity.id
_entity.type
_entity.pdbx_description
1 polymer ?
#
loop_
_entity_poly.entity_id
_entity_poly.type
_entity_poly.pdbx_seq_one_letter_code
_entity_poly.pdbx_strand_id
1 'polypeptide(L)'
;MNEVHSTHLFSLWELSMKLLHHIHLLLMVWLKEKNRTLIELTNALLIESGAPLHFWGEAILTACHVLNRVPHKKSHITPFKMWKGHKPNLGYLRVWGCLAYVRLTDHKMPKLGIRATTCAFLGYAINSVAYRFFDLENKIIFESGDVIFHEENFHFK
;
A
#
# COMPACT_ATOMS: atom_id res chain seq x y z
N MET A 1 -53.37 -3.65 29.36
CA MET A 1 -51.91 -3.85 29.75
C MET A 1 -51.01 -4.08 28.55
N ASN A 2 -51.49 -4.23 27.31
CA ASN A 2 -50.66 -4.58 26.13
C ASN A 2 -50.23 -3.37 25.24
N GLU A 3 -50.86 -2.21 25.38
CA GLU A 3 -50.52 -1.05 24.54
C GLU A 3 -49.27 -0.30 24.96
N VAL A 4 -48.95 -0.25 26.25
CA VAL A 4 -47.75 0.44 26.79
C VAL A 4 -46.47 -0.32 26.42
N HIS A 5 -46.49 -1.64 26.29
CA HIS A 5 -45.35 -2.45 25.87
C HIS A 5 -45.06 -2.30 24.37
N SER A 6 -46.08 -2.13 23.52
CA SER A 6 -45.94 -1.96 22.08
C SER A 6 -45.28 -0.60 21.74
N THR A 7 -45.70 0.46 22.40
CA THR A 7 -45.15 1.81 22.21
C THR A 7 -43.67 1.91 22.65
N HIS A 8 -43.29 1.21 23.72
CA HIS A 8 -41.91 1.20 24.22
C HIS A 8 -40.95 0.42 23.27
N LEU A 9 -41.42 -0.69 22.72
CA LEU A 9 -40.69 -1.47 21.74
C LEU A 9 -40.49 -0.71 20.43
N PHE A 10 -41.53 0.01 19.98
CA PHE A 10 -41.50 0.84 18.78
C PHE A 10 -40.49 2.00 18.91
N SER A 11 -40.47 2.67 20.07
CA SER A 11 -39.51 3.75 20.35
C SER A 11 -38.06 3.27 20.43
N LEU A 12 -37.82 2.10 20.99
CA LEU A 12 -36.49 1.47 21.03
C LEU A 12 -36.00 1.06 19.64
N TRP A 13 -36.91 0.56 18.79
CA TRP A 13 -36.60 0.21 17.41
C TRP A 13 -36.25 1.46 16.58
N GLU A 14 -37.02 2.56 16.72
CA GLU A 14 -36.72 3.85 16.06
C GLU A 14 -35.36 4.44 16.47
N LEU A 15 -35.04 4.38 17.78
CA LEU A 15 -33.72 4.80 18.29
C LEU A 15 -32.61 3.94 17.73
N SER A 16 -32.82 2.64 17.65
CA SER A 16 -31.81 1.71 17.10
C SER A 16 -31.56 1.97 15.60
N MET A 17 -32.63 2.24 14.83
CA MET A 17 -32.52 2.58 13.41
C MET A 17 -31.81 3.93 13.17
N LYS A 18 -32.09 4.94 13.99
CA LYS A 18 -31.38 6.23 13.95
C LYS A 18 -29.90 6.08 14.28
N LEU A 19 -29.58 5.27 15.28
CA LEU A 19 -28.20 4.98 15.66
C LEU A 19 -27.44 4.25 14.56
N LEU A 20 -28.04 3.23 13.96
CA LEU A 20 -27.48 2.49 12.82
C LEU A 20 -27.22 3.41 11.61
N HIS A 21 -28.18 4.28 11.30
CA HIS A 21 -28.01 5.26 10.22
C HIS A 21 -26.86 6.23 10.50
N HIS A 22 -26.73 6.71 11.74
CA HIS A 22 -25.66 7.60 12.14
C HIS A 22 -24.29 6.93 12.06
N ILE A 23 -24.17 5.67 12.54
CA ILE A 23 -22.97 4.86 12.43
C ILE A 23 -22.58 4.65 10.95
N HIS A 24 -23.58 4.35 10.10
CA HIS A 24 -23.35 4.18 8.66
C HIS A 24 -22.79 5.46 8.02
N LEU A 25 -23.37 6.62 8.31
CA LEU A 25 -22.87 7.91 7.81
C LEU A 25 -21.45 8.21 8.27
N LEU A 26 -21.14 7.98 9.55
CA LEU A 26 -19.79 8.17 10.08
C LEU A 26 -18.77 7.23 9.40
N LEU A 27 -19.17 5.99 9.17
CA LEU A 27 -18.33 5.00 8.46
C LEU A 27 -18.05 5.43 7.02
N MET A 28 -19.08 5.93 6.31
CA MET A 28 -18.94 6.42 4.94
C MET A 28 -18.00 7.64 4.83
N VAL A 29 -18.12 8.59 5.77
CA VAL A 29 -17.23 9.76 5.82
C VAL A 29 -15.78 9.32 6.09
N TRP A 30 -15.59 8.40 7.04
CA TRP A 30 -14.27 7.86 7.36
C TRP A 30 -13.63 7.11 6.19
N LEU A 31 -14.39 6.26 5.50
CA LEU A 31 -13.93 5.55 4.30
C LEU A 31 -13.55 6.53 3.17
N LYS A 32 -14.35 7.57 2.97
CA LYS A 32 -14.08 8.61 1.96
C LYS A 32 -12.77 9.36 2.24
N GLU A 33 -12.52 9.70 3.51
CA GLU A 33 -11.26 10.36 3.93
C GLU A 33 -10.05 9.42 3.72
N LYS A 34 -10.17 8.14 4.05
CA LYS A 34 -9.10 7.14 3.83
C LYS A 34 -8.81 6.93 2.35
N ASN A 35 -9.84 6.84 1.52
CA ASN A 35 -9.68 6.73 0.07
C ASN A 35 -9.00 7.97 -0.51
N ARG A 36 -9.35 9.16 -0.04
CA ARG A 36 -8.69 10.40 -0.45
C ARG A 36 -7.19 10.37 -0.15
N THR A 37 -6.80 10.04 1.08
CA THR A 37 -5.38 9.95 1.46
C THR A 37 -4.62 8.92 0.63
N LEU A 38 -5.25 7.78 0.32
CA LEU A 38 -4.67 6.73 -0.52
C LEU A 38 -4.43 7.23 -1.95
N ILE A 39 -5.41 7.91 -2.55
CA ILE A 39 -5.30 8.48 -3.90
C ILE A 39 -4.23 9.58 -3.94
N GLU A 40 -4.19 10.47 -2.95
CA GLU A 40 -3.19 11.53 -2.84
C GLU A 40 -1.76 10.95 -2.75
N LEU A 41 -1.55 9.90 -1.94
CA LEU A 41 -0.26 9.23 -1.87
C LEU A 41 0.10 8.51 -3.17
N THR A 42 -0.87 7.83 -3.80
CA THR A 42 -0.67 7.16 -5.10
C THR A 42 -0.23 8.16 -6.16
N ASN A 43 -0.91 9.30 -6.25
CA ASN A 43 -0.55 10.36 -7.18
C ASN A 43 0.85 10.94 -6.89
N ALA A 44 1.19 11.13 -5.61
CA ALA A 44 2.52 11.59 -5.22
C ALA A 44 3.62 10.62 -5.69
N LEU A 45 3.43 9.31 -5.49
CA LEU A 45 4.38 8.29 -5.96
C LEU A 45 4.58 8.35 -7.48
N LEU A 46 3.51 8.45 -8.26
CA LEU A 46 3.57 8.54 -9.72
C LEU A 46 4.28 9.82 -10.19
N ILE A 47 3.93 10.97 -9.62
CA ILE A 47 4.50 12.27 -10.00
C ILE A 47 5.99 12.34 -9.62
N GLU A 48 6.33 11.95 -8.39
CA GLU A 48 7.71 12.01 -7.90
C GLU A 48 8.64 11.08 -8.67
N SER A 49 8.18 9.91 -9.10
CA SER A 49 8.99 8.99 -9.90
C SER A 49 9.03 9.32 -11.39
N GLY A 50 8.09 10.12 -11.90
CA GLY A 50 7.85 10.33 -13.33
C GLY A 50 7.26 9.10 -14.03
N ALA A 51 6.80 8.09 -13.29
CA ALA A 51 6.30 6.84 -13.84
C ALA A 51 5.01 7.05 -14.65
N PRO A 52 4.86 6.31 -15.77
CA PRO A 52 3.65 6.34 -16.57
C PRO A 52 2.41 5.92 -15.77
N LEU A 53 1.26 6.51 -16.10
CA LEU A 53 0.01 6.29 -15.37
C LEU A 53 -0.42 4.82 -15.30
N HIS A 54 -0.07 3.98 -16.27
CA HIS A 54 -0.43 2.56 -16.25
C HIS A 54 0.16 1.77 -15.07
N PHE A 55 1.17 2.31 -14.35
CA PHE A 55 1.67 1.74 -13.08
C PHE A 55 0.83 2.11 -11.85
N TRP A 56 -0.32 2.78 -12.03
CA TRP A 56 -1.19 3.17 -10.89
C TRP A 56 -1.55 2.01 -9.95
N GLY A 57 -1.72 0.80 -10.51
CA GLY A 57 -2.01 -0.40 -9.73
C GLY A 57 -0.89 -0.78 -8.76
N GLU A 58 0.37 -0.72 -9.19
CA GLU A 58 1.55 -0.96 -8.35
C GLU A 58 1.75 0.17 -7.34
N ALA A 59 1.50 1.41 -7.76
CA ALA A 59 1.59 2.57 -6.88
C ALA A 59 0.56 2.52 -5.74
N ILE A 60 -0.70 2.14 -6.02
CA ILE A 60 -1.73 2.02 -4.98
C ILE A 60 -1.45 0.88 -4.00
N LEU A 61 -0.92 -0.26 -4.46
CA LEU A 61 -0.49 -1.36 -3.59
C LEU A 61 0.63 -0.90 -2.65
N THR A 62 1.60 -0.17 -3.17
CA THR A 62 2.69 0.40 -2.36
C THR A 62 2.17 1.46 -1.40
N ALA A 63 1.26 2.34 -1.82
CA ALA A 63 0.62 3.33 -0.96
C ALA A 63 -0.12 2.67 0.21
N CYS A 64 -0.90 1.61 -0.05
CA CYS A 64 -1.55 0.80 1.00
C CYS A 64 -0.52 0.20 1.97
N HIS A 65 0.57 -0.36 1.45
CA HIS A 65 1.63 -0.96 2.25
C HIS A 65 2.27 0.06 3.20
N VAL A 66 2.58 1.26 2.71
CA VAL A 66 3.16 2.36 3.48
C VAL A 66 2.17 2.90 4.49
N LEU A 67 0.92 3.23 4.09
CA LEU A 67 -0.11 3.80 4.97
C LEU A 67 -0.43 2.88 6.16
N ASN A 68 -0.40 1.57 5.96
CA ASN A 68 -0.58 0.62 7.06
C ASN A 68 0.54 0.68 8.10
N ARG A 69 1.70 1.23 7.76
CA ARG A 69 2.89 1.36 8.63
C ARG A 69 3.12 2.76 9.18
N VAL A 70 2.35 3.73 8.70
CA VAL A 70 2.38 5.11 9.23
C VAL A 70 1.45 5.21 10.45
N PRO A 71 1.89 5.81 11.57
CA PRO A 71 1.05 5.97 12.75
C PRO A 71 -0.07 6.98 12.49
N HIS A 72 -1.23 6.70 13.04
CA HIS A 72 -2.36 7.62 12.98
C HIS A 72 -2.11 8.83 13.89
N LYS A 73 -2.41 10.05 13.41
CA LYS A 73 -2.15 11.32 14.14
C LYS A 73 -2.70 11.34 15.58
N LYS A 74 -3.89 10.77 15.81
CA LYS A 74 -4.56 10.78 17.13
C LYS A 74 -4.09 9.68 18.07
N SER A 75 -3.83 8.47 17.56
CA SER A 75 -3.52 7.30 18.39
C SER A 75 -2.03 6.98 18.50
N HIS A 76 -1.20 7.56 17.63
CA HIS A 76 0.23 7.24 17.49
C HIS A 76 0.53 5.74 17.28
N ILE A 77 -0.50 4.96 16.96
CA ILE A 77 -0.42 3.53 16.70
C ILE A 77 -0.62 3.29 15.21
N THR A 78 0.19 2.41 14.63
CA THR A 78 0.05 2.03 13.23
C THR A 78 -1.03 0.97 13.06
N PRO A 79 -1.79 0.94 11.93
CA PRO A 79 -2.72 -0.15 11.61
C PRO A 79 -2.03 -1.52 11.64
N PHE A 80 -0.78 -1.59 11.16
CA PHE A 80 0.04 -2.79 11.20
C PHE A 80 0.23 -3.32 12.64
N LYS A 81 0.54 -2.42 13.61
CA LYS A 81 0.71 -2.82 15.00
C LYS A 81 -0.60 -3.31 15.62
N MET A 82 -1.74 -2.68 15.25
CA MET A 82 -3.06 -3.11 15.73
C MET A 82 -3.40 -4.52 15.25
N TRP A 83 -3.00 -4.89 14.03
CA TRP A 83 -3.28 -6.18 13.41
C TRP A 83 -2.30 -7.27 13.84
N LYS A 84 -0.99 -6.96 13.82
CA LYS A 84 0.09 -7.94 14.06
C LYS A 84 0.58 -7.99 15.51
N GLY A 85 0.19 -7.04 16.37
CA GLY A 85 0.58 -6.97 17.78
C GLY A 85 1.97 -6.39 18.06
N HIS A 86 2.81 -6.19 17.03
CA HIS A 86 4.16 -5.63 17.16
C HIS A 86 4.39 -4.43 16.23
N LYS A 87 5.40 -3.63 16.51
CA LYS A 87 5.79 -2.47 15.68
C LYS A 87 6.30 -2.95 14.31
N PRO A 88 5.96 -2.24 13.21
CA PRO A 88 6.55 -2.54 11.90
C PRO A 88 8.05 -2.23 11.90
N ASN A 89 8.82 -3.05 11.21
CA ASN A 89 10.17 -2.69 10.79
C ASN A 89 10.04 -1.77 9.57
N LEU A 90 10.71 -0.61 9.56
CA LEU A 90 10.68 0.35 8.46
C LEU A 90 11.99 0.37 7.65
N GLY A 91 13.02 -0.32 8.11
CA GLY A 91 14.35 -0.28 7.48
C GLY A 91 14.43 -0.85 6.05
N TYR A 92 13.40 -1.61 5.63
CA TYR A 92 13.32 -2.14 4.28
C TYR A 92 12.53 -1.26 3.31
N LEU A 93 11.90 -0.18 3.78
CA LEU A 93 11.19 0.74 2.90
C LEU A 93 12.16 1.44 1.95
N ARG A 94 11.77 1.56 0.69
CA ARG A 94 12.58 2.15 -0.39
C ARG A 94 11.77 3.18 -1.15
N VAL A 95 12.48 4.07 -1.84
CA VAL A 95 11.87 5.13 -2.66
C VAL A 95 11.26 4.51 -3.91
N TRP A 96 9.96 4.69 -4.09
CA TRP A 96 9.20 4.13 -5.21
C TRP A 96 9.65 4.69 -6.56
N GLY A 97 9.79 3.83 -7.56
CA GLY A 97 10.25 4.21 -8.89
C GLY A 97 11.76 4.41 -9.03
N CYS A 98 12.54 4.24 -7.94
CA CYS A 98 14.00 4.36 -8.00
C CYS A 98 14.62 3.25 -8.85
N LEU A 99 15.82 3.54 -9.37
CA LEU A 99 16.61 2.57 -10.10
C LEU A 99 17.15 1.49 -9.16
N ALA A 100 17.11 0.25 -9.63
CA ALA A 100 17.61 -0.91 -8.90
C ALA A 100 18.33 -1.88 -9.84
N TYR A 101 19.41 -2.48 -9.35
CA TYR A 101 20.12 -3.55 -10.04
C TYR A 101 19.79 -4.86 -9.34
N VAL A 102 19.02 -5.70 -10.04
CA VAL A 102 18.60 -7.01 -9.54
C VAL A 102 19.50 -8.08 -10.11
N ARG A 103 20.08 -8.91 -9.23
CA ARG A 103 20.95 -10.01 -9.64
C ARG A 103 20.17 -11.01 -10.47
N LEU A 104 20.78 -11.44 -11.59
CA LEU A 104 20.24 -12.51 -12.41
C LEU A 104 20.30 -13.85 -11.65
N THR A 105 19.28 -14.68 -11.83
CA THR A 105 19.28 -16.06 -11.31
C THR A 105 20.38 -16.88 -11.99
N ASP A 106 20.90 -17.88 -11.28
CA ASP A 106 22.05 -18.69 -11.74
C ASP A 106 21.85 -19.30 -13.14
N HIS A 107 20.62 -19.66 -13.51
CA HIS A 107 20.30 -20.17 -14.85
C HIS A 107 20.41 -19.14 -15.99
N LYS A 108 20.36 -17.85 -15.66
CA LYS A 108 20.47 -16.72 -16.60
C LYS A 108 21.82 -16.03 -16.55
N MET A 109 22.71 -16.43 -15.63
CA MET A 109 24.01 -15.82 -15.49
C MET A 109 24.97 -16.26 -16.58
N PRO A 110 25.54 -15.31 -17.37
CA PRO A 110 26.67 -15.61 -18.23
C PRO A 110 27.93 -15.89 -17.40
N LYS A 111 28.81 -16.74 -17.89
CA LYS A 111 30.10 -16.98 -17.25
C LYS A 111 30.96 -15.70 -17.15
N LEU A 112 30.85 -14.83 -18.16
CA LEU A 112 31.47 -13.52 -18.24
C LEU A 112 30.45 -12.49 -18.70
N GLY A 113 30.43 -11.28 -18.09
CA GLY A 113 29.56 -10.19 -18.49
C GLY A 113 28.61 -9.71 -17.39
N ILE A 114 27.53 -9.07 -17.81
CA ILE A 114 26.54 -8.45 -16.92
C ILE A 114 25.79 -9.52 -16.11
N ARG A 115 25.80 -9.37 -14.79
CA ARG A 115 25.17 -10.30 -13.84
C ARG A 115 23.95 -9.73 -13.14
N ALA A 116 23.53 -8.54 -13.51
CA ALA A 116 22.39 -7.85 -12.96
C ALA A 116 21.54 -7.21 -14.05
N THR A 117 20.24 -7.19 -13.88
CA THR A 117 19.30 -6.49 -14.75
C THR A 117 18.95 -5.14 -14.15
N THR A 118 18.86 -4.12 -15.00
CA THR A 118 18.43 -2.78 -14.60
C THR A 118 16.93 -2.72 -14.52
N CYS A 119 16.40 -2.35 -13.35
CA CYS A 119 14.98 -2.38 -13.04
C CYS A 119 14.52 -1.10 -12.34
N ALA A 120 13.24 -0.80 -12.44
CA ALA A 120 12.59 0.20 -11.59
C ALA A 120 11.87 -0.48 -10.43
N PHE A 121 12.01 0.04 -9.22
CA PHE A 121 11.34 -0.47 -8.04
C PHE A 121 9.85 -0.09 -8.05
N LEU A 122 8.96 -1.08 -7.96
CA LEU A 122 7.52 -0.88 -7.99
C LEU A 122 6.81 -1.17 -6.65
N GLY A 123 7.44 -1.91 -5.74
CA GLY A 123 6.79 -2.18 -4.47
C GLY A 123 7.27 -3.45 -3.77
N TYR A 124 6.38 -3.99 -2.96
CA TYR A 124 6.66 -5.09 -2.04
C TYR A 124 5.86 -6.32 -2.44
N ALA A 125 6.48 -7.49 -2.36
CA ALA A 125 5.80 -8.76 -2.56
C ALA A 125 4.73 -9.00 -1.49
N ILE A 126 3.64 -9.67 -1.86
CA ILE A 126 2.51 -9.91 -0.95
C ILE A 126 2.82 -11.08 0.00
N ASN A 127 3.42 -12.14 -0.53
CA ASN A 127 3.58 -13.44 0.15
C ASN A 127 5.02 -13.80 0.48
N SER A 128 5.98 -12.90 0.24
CA SER A 128 7.40 -13.15 0.46
C SER A 128 8.12 -11.91 0.98
N VAL A 129 9.33 -12.10 1.53
CA VAL A 129 10.24 -11.01 1.91
C VAL A 129 11.04 -10.61 0.66
N ALA A 130 10.34 -10.10 -0.35
CA ALA A 130 10.91 -9.68 -1.62
C ALA A 130 10.33 -8.35 -2.06
N TYR A 131 10.96 -7.76 -3.07
CA TYR A 131 10.54 -6.53 -3.71
C TYR A 131 10.02 -6.83 -5.12
N ARG A 132 9.12 -5.99 -5.62
CA ARG A 132 8.59 -6.05 -6.97
C ARG A 132 9.31 -5.05 -7.86
N PHE A 133 9.75 -5.52 -9.01
CA PHE A 133 10.53 -4.73 -9.97
C PHE A 133 9.91 -4.79 -11.36
N PHE A 134 10.08 -3.71 -12.10
CA PHE A 134 9.85 -3.66 -13.53
C PHE A 134 11.18 -3.74 -14.26
N ASP A 135 11.37 -4.79 -15.03
CA ASP A 135 12.53 -4.96 -15.90
C ASP A 135 12.42 -3.99 -17.09
N LEU A 136 13.43 -3.14 -17.24
CA LEU A 136 13.43 -2.09 -18.25
C LEU A 136 13.72 -2.62 -19.66
N GLU A 137 14.39 -3.76 -19.78
CA GLU A 137 14.72 -4.40 -21.05
C GLU A 137 13.57 -5.29 -21.54
N ASN A 138 13.14 -6.22 -20.67
CA ASN A 138 12.15 -7.22 -21.03
C ASN A 138 10.69 -6.77 -20.83
N LYS A 139 10.47 -5.60 -20.19
CA LYS A 139 9.14 -5.03 -19.92
C LYS A 139 8.22 -5.95 -19.11
N ILE A 140 8.78 -6.72 -18.17
CA ILE A 140 8.05 -7.64 -17.29
C ILE A 140 8.16 -7.18 -15.83
N ILE A 141 7.15 -7.55 -15.03
CA ILE A 141 7.17 -7.36 -13.57
C ILE A 141 7.55 -8.71 -12.94
N PHE A 142 8.50 -8.68 -12.00
CA PHE A 142 8.94 -9.86 -11.27
C PHE A 142 9.33 -9.51 -9.82
N GLU A 143 9.55 -10.52 -8.99
CA GLU A 143 9.93 -10.37 -7.59
C GLU A 143 11.33 -10.90 -7.33
N SER A 144 12.12 -10.17 -6.52
CA SER A 144 13.45 -10.58 -6.08
C SER A 144 13.81 -9.98 -4.72
N GLY A 145 14.65 -10.68 -3.95
CA GLY A 145 15.24 -10.19 -2.71
C GLY A 145 16.70 -9.75 -2.84
N ASP A 146 17.39 -10.14 -3.92
CA ASP A 146 18.80 -9.83 -4.14
C ASP A 146 18.95 -8.62 -5.07
N VAL A 147 19.09 -7.44 -4.47
CA VAL A 147 19.00 -6.16 -5.16
C VAL A 147 19.90 -5.09 -4.54
N ILE A 148 20.45 -4.23 -5.38
CA ILE A 148 21.15 -3.01 -5.01
C ILE A 148 20.30 -1.82 -5.47
N PHE A 149 19.85 -0.96 -4.52
CA PHE A 149 19.05 0.22 -4.80
C PHE A 149 19.90 1.46 -5.03
N HIS A 150 19.48 2.27 -5.99
CA HIS A 150 20.01 3.59 -6.27
C HIS A 150 18.88 4.61 -6.11
N GLU A 151 18.56 4.97 -4.87
CA GLU A 151 17.37 5.77 -4.51
C GLU A 151 17.44 7.22 -5.01
N GLU A 152 18.59 7.71 -5.40
CA GLU A 152 18.78 9.05 -5.98
C GLU A 152 18.47 9.11 -7.48
N ASN A 153 18.38 7.94 -8.14
CA ASN A 153 18.19 7.84 -9.57
C ASN A 153 16.81 7.29 -9.93
N PHE A 154 16.14 7.94 -10.86
CA PHE A 154 14.84 7.52 -11.37
C PHE A 154 14.93 7.22 -12.85
N HIS A 155 14.37 6.11 -13.29
CA HIS A 155 14.38 5.74 -14.71
C HIS A 155 13.38 6.55 -15.53
N PHE A 156 12.24 6.91 -14.91
CA PHE A 156 11.13 7.55 -15.60
C PHE A 156 11.21 9.08 -15.61
N LYS A 157 12.20 9.68 -14.95
CA LYS A 157 12.50 11.13 -14.97
C LYS A 157 13.45 11.52 -16.07
#